data_6f868a4a769c48ca55575b510538f24e
#
_entry.id   6f868a4a769c48ca55575b510538f24e
#
_cell.length_a   1.000
_cell.length_b   1.000
_cell.length_c   1.000
_cell.angle_alpha   90.00
_cell.angle_beta   90.00
_cell.angle_gamma   90.00
#
_symmetry.space_group_name_H-M   'P 1'
#
loop_
_entity.id
_entity.type
_entity.pdbx_description
1 polymer ?
#
loop_
_entity_poly.entity_id
_entity_poly.type
_entity_poly.pdbx_seq_one_letter_code
_entity_poly.pdbx_strand_id
1 'polypeptide(L)' 'MTIQTIHRLEPAFTIVERLGGKSTVAESLGLDKSTLSRWCQPKPWGTGGMIPQKYWPKMLELARQAGVDIALEELAAIEA' A
#
# COMPACT_ATOMS: atom_id res chain seq x y z
N MET A 1 -5.84 -18.55 -22.22
CA MET A 1 -5.09 -17.63 -21.39
C MET A 1 -5.81 -17.34 -20.07
N THR A 2 -5.11 -17.37 -19.02
CA THR A 2 -5.69 -17.19 -17.72
C THR A 2 -5.79 -15.73 -17.34
N ILE A 3 -6.96 -15.32 -16.92
CA ILE A 3 -7.15 -13.99 -16.41
C ILE A 3 -6.93 -14.04 -14.92
N GLN A 4 -6.02 -13.27 -14.46
CA GLN A 4 -5.70 -13.23 -13.05
C GLN A 4 -6.62 -12.27 -12.34
N THR A 5 -7.28 -12.76 -11.32
CA THR A 5 -8.02 -11.89 -10.44
C THR A 5 -7.07 -11.44 -9.34
N ILE A 6 -6.05 -10.75 -9.75
CA ILE A 6 -5.01 -10.36 -8.84
C ILE A 6 -5.30 -8.98 -8.29
N HIS A 7 -5.42 -8.90 -6.96
CA HIS A 7 -5.63 -7.62 -6.31
C HIS A 7 -4.28 -7.03 -5.95
N ARG A 8 -3.59 -6.58 -6.99
CA ARG A 8 -2.26 -6.00 -6.86
C ARG A 8 -2.21 -4.61 -7.45
N LEU A 9 -3.24 -3.83 -7.16
CA LEU A 9 -3.32 -2.49 -7.71
C LEU A 9 -2.28 -1.57 -7.07
N GLU A 10 -1.70 -0.76 -7.91
CA GLU A 10 -0.62 0.13 -7.51
C GLU A 10 -1.14 1.53 -7.23
N PRO A 11 -0.46 2.29 -6.39
CA PRO A 11 0.87 1.98 -5.84
C PRO A 11 0.84 1.14 -4.56
N ALA A 12 -0.35 0.84 -4.03
CA ALA A 12 -0.44 0.21 -2.72
C ALA A 12 0.28 -1.11 -2.64
N PHE A 13 0.10 -1.96 -3.65
CA PHE A 13 0.69 -3.30 -3.58
C PHE A 13 2.21 -3.25 -3.43
N THR A 14 2.88 -2.53 -4.31
CA THR A 14 4.33 -2.48 -4.30
C THR A 14 4.86 -1.82 -3.03
N ILE A 15 4.23 -0.74 -2.59
CA ILE A 15 4.69 -0.05 -1.40
C ILE A 15 4.56 -0.93 -0.17
N VAL A 16 3.42 -1.61 -0.03
CA VAL A 16 3.21 -2.51 1.11
C VAL A 16 4.24 -3.64 1.09
N GLU A 17 4.49 -4.21 -0.10
CA GLU A 17 5.48 -5.29 -0.21
C GLU A 17 6.88 -4.82 0.17
N ARG A 18 7.26 -3.63 -0.25
CA ARG A 18 8.57 -3.08 0.08
C ARG A 18 8.74 -2.82 1.57
N LEU A 19 7.65 -2.62 2.28
CA LEU A 19 7.69 -2.37 3.73
C LEU A 19 7.55 -3.64 4.55
N GLY A 20 7.53 -4.80 3.92
CA GLY A 20 7.52 -6.07 4.63
C GLY A 20 6.24 -6.87 4.49
N GLY A 21 5.31 -6.41 3.67
CA GLY A 21 4.07 -7.15 3.42
C GLY A 21 2.91 -6.66 4.27
N LYS A 22 1.73 -7.16 3.94
CA LYS A 22 0.49 -6.68 4.56
C LYS A 22 0.47 -6.86 6.06
N SER A 23 0.92 -8.02 6.54
CA SER A 23 0.89 -8.29 7.98
C SER A 23 1.76 -7.31 8.75
N THR A 24 2.97 -7.08 8.25
CA THR A 24 3.91 -6.18 8.90
C THR A 24 3.39 -4.76 8.92
N VAL A 25 2.89 -4.29 7.78
CA VAL A 25 2.40 -2.91 7.68
C VAL A 25 1.15 -2.74 8.53
N ALA A 26 0.23 -3.71 8.49
CA ALA A 26 -0.99 -3.61 9.28
C ALA A 26 -0.67 -3.52 10.76
N GLU A 27 0.23 -4.36 11.23
CA GLU A 27 0.62 -4.35 12.63
C GLU A 27 1.22 -3.01 13.03
N SER A 28 2.08 -2.47 12.18
CA SER A 28 2.72 -1.19 12.45
C SER A 28 1.74 -0.03 12.47
N LEU A 29 0.68 -0.12 11.68
CA LEU A 29 -0.31 0.95 11.60
C LEU A 29 -1.47 0.74 12.57
N GLY A 30 -1.53 -0.38 13.25
CA GLY A 30 -2.65 -0.71 14.12
C GLY A 30 -3.91 -1.04 13.36
N LEU A 31 -3.78 -1.64 12.19
CA LEU A 31 -4.89 -1.96 11.31
C LEU A 31 -5.00 -3.46 11.11
N ASP A 32 -6.16 -3.89 10.59
CA ASP A 32 -6.34 -5.26 10.18
C ASP A 32 -5.69 -5.49 8.82
N LYS A 33 -5.22 -6.72 8.61
CA LYS A 33 -4.65 -7.10 7.34
C LYS A 33 -5.64 -6.93 6.21
N SER A 34 -6.94 -7.15 6.49
CA SER A 34 -7.97 -6.99 5.49
C SER A 34 -8.07 -5.54 4.99
N THR A 35 -7.76 -4.58 5.86
CA THR A 35 -7.74 -3.18 5.45
C THR A 35 -6.68 -2.94 4.38
N LEU A 36 -5.49 -3.54 4.58
CA LEU A 36 -4.41 -3.44 3.60
C LEU A 36 -4.81 -4.11 2.29
N SER A 37 -5.49 -5.24 2.38
CA SER A 37 -5.95 -5.93 1.19
C SER A 37 -6.92 -5.08 0.37
N ARG A 38 -7.77 -4.31 1.04
CA ARG A 38 -8.71 -3.42 0.34
C ARG A 38 -7.99 -2.33 -0.43
N TRP A 39 -6.84 -1.88 0.06
CA TRP A 39 -6.08 -0.87 -0.66
C TRP A 39 -5.64 -1.36 -2.03
N CYS A 40 -5.49 -2.67 -2.18
CA CYS A 40 -5.04 -3.27 -3.43
C CYS A 40 -6.19 -3.79 -4.29
N GLN A 41 -7.43 -3.54 -3.89
CA GLN A 41 -8.60 -4.02 -4.61
C GLN A 41 -9.25 -2.91 -5.42
N PRO A 42 -9.90 -3.27 -6.53
CA PRO A 42 -10.57 -2.27 -7.34
C PRO A 42 -11.77 -1.68 -6.63
N LYS A 43 -12.14 -0.47 -7.03
CA LYS A 43 -13.35 0.14 -6.54
C LYS A 43 -14.56 -0.62 -7.06
N PRO A 44 -15.67 -0.66 -6.34
CA PRO A 44 -15.93 0.00 -5.06
C PRO A 44 -15.53 -0.83 -3.84
N TRP A 45 -15.01 -2.04 -4.03
CA TRP A 45 -14.68 -2.91 -2.89
C TRP A 45 -13.42 -2.46 -2.16
N GLY A 46 -12.56 -1.73 -2.83
CA GLY A 46 -11.33 -1.22 -2.25
C GLY A 46 -11.04 0.19 -2.73
N THR A 47 -9.80 0.62 -2.54
CA THR A 47 -9.40 1.98 -2.90
C THR A 47 -8.85 2.09 -4.31
N GLY A 48 -8.81 0.99 -5.05
CA GLY A 48 -8.26 1.02 -6.39
C GLY A 48 -6.75 1.13 -6.44
N GLY A 49 -6.08 0.69 -5.38
CA GLY A 49 -4.63 0.74 -5.33
C GLY A 49 -4.08 1.97 -4.63
N MET A 50 -4.94 2.83 -4.10
CA MET A 50 -4.50 4.04 -3.42
C MET A 50 -4.44 3.83 -1.93
N ILE A 51 -3.36 4.30 -1.31
CA ILE A 51 -3.23 4.30 0.13
C ILE A 51 -3.91 5.58 0.65
N PRO A 52 -4.85 5.47 1.59
CA PRO A 52 -5.52 6.68 2.09
C PRO A 52 -4.51 7.68 2.63
N GLN A 53 -4.71 8.94 2.28
CA GLN A 53 -3.75 9.99 2.57
C GLN A 53 -3.44 10.12 4.05
N LYS A 54 -4.38 9.82 4.92
CA LYS A 54 -4.15 9.95 6.35
C LYS A 54 -3.07 9.01 6.87
N TYR A 55 -2.75 7.97 6.11
CA TYR A 55 -1.70 7.04 6.52
C TYR A 55 -0.33 7.36 5.92
N TRP A 56 -0.27 8.34 5.01
CA TRP A 56 0.99 8.63 4.32
C TRP A 56 2.13 8.99 5.27
N PRO A 57 1.92 9.84 6.28
CA PRO A 57 3.04 10.15 7.19
C PRO A 57 3.59 8.92 7.88
N LYS A 58 2.71 8.01 8.31
CA LYS A 58 3.15 6.79 8.96
C LYS A 58 3.86 5.85 7.98
N MET A 59 3.39 5.80 6.75
CA MET A 59 4.05 4.97 5.74
C MET A 59 5.45 5.47 5.45
N LEU A 60 5.63 6.78 5.37
CA LEU A 60 6.94 7.36 5.16
C LEU A 60 7.85 7.10 6.37
N GLU A 61 7.30 7.14 7.56
CA GLU A 61 8.07 6.84 8.76
C GLU A 61 8.50 5.38 8.79
N LEU A 62 7.60 4.46 8.42
CA LEU A 62 7.94 3.05 8.33
C LEU A 62 9.05 2.82 7.32
N ALA A 63 8.96 3.49 6.19
CA ALA A 63 9.98 3.37 5.15
C ALA A 63 11.33 3.82 5.68
N ARG A 64 11.35 4.94 6.40
CA ARG A 64 12.59 5.45 6.97
C ARG A 64 13.18 4.46 7.96
N GLN A 65 12.34 3.88 8.81
CA GLN A 65 12.82 2.92 9.81
C GLN A 65 13.33 1.64 9.19
N ALA A 66 12.72 1.23 8.07
CA ALA A 66 13.11 0.01 7.39
C ALA A 66 14.25 0.21 6.39
N GLY A 67 14.69 1.43 6.21
CA GLY A 67 15.73 1.72 5.21
C GLY A 67 15.21 1.59 3.79
N VAL A 68 13.92 1.76 3.58
CA VAL A 68 13.28 1.65 2.28
C VAL A 68 13.03 3.07 1.76
N ASP A 69 13.38 3.30 0.51
CA ASP A 69 13.24 4.62 -0.09
C ASP A 69 11.88 4.73 -0.78
N ILE A 70 10.96 5.45 -0.17
CA ILE A 70 9.64 5.70 -0.73
C ILE A 70 9.40 7.20 -0.75
N ALA A 71 9.09 7.72 -1.93
CA ALA A 71 8.83 9.13 -2.09
C ALA A 71 7.33 9.42 -1.97
N LEU A 72 7.00 10.65 -1.60
CA LEU A 72 5.62 11.08 -1.51
C LEU A 72 4.90 10.92 -2.86
N GLU A 73 5.62 11.16 -3.94
CA GLU A 73 5.06 11.00 -5.29
C GLU A 73 4.60 9.58 -5.55
N GLU A 74 5.31 8.60 -5.01
CA GLU A 74 4.91 7.21 -5.17
C GLU A 74 3.59 6.93 -4.46
N LEU A 75 3.41 7.49 -3.28
CA LEU A 75 2.15 7.34 -2.54
C LEU A 75 1.00 7.99 -3.27
N ALA A 76 1.26 9.11 -3.91
CA ALA A 76 0.23 9.84 -4.64
C ALA A 76 0.01 9.29 -6.05
N ALA A 77 0.81 8.32 -6.47
CA ALA A 77 0.76 7.73 -7.80
C ALA A 77 0.97 8.78 -8.89
N ILE A 78 1.83 9.74 -8.61
CA ILE A 78 2.17 10.77 -9.59
C ILE A 78 3.40 10.31 -10.35
N GLU A 79 3.26 10.27 -11.66
CA GLU A 79 4.40 9.90 -12.51
C GLU A 79 5.23 11.15 -12.81
N ALA A 80 6.52 10.96 -12.69
CA ALA A 80 7.44 12.03 -12.97
C ALA A 80 7.66 12.23 -14.47
#